data_2c613c7d216e8e45c0d2627acb56eed2
#
_entry.id   2c613c7d216e8e45c0d2627acb56eed2
#
_cell.length_a   1.000
_cell.length_b   1.000
_cell.length_c   1.000
_cell.angle_alpha   90.00
_cell.angle_beta   90.00
_cell.angle_gamma   90.00
#
_symmetry.space_group_name_H-M   'P 1'
#
loop_
_entity.id
_entity.type
_entity.pdbx_description
1 polymer ?
#
loop_
_entity_poly.entity_id
_entity_poly.type
_entity_poly.pdbx_seq_one_letter_code
_entity_poly.pdbx_strand_id
1 'polypeptide(L)'
;RPRTRIEHIADAFTHVLRRCDEEGVRLILLSGANPSLQLPMGRLINRRGDDLSVAVLRRIEGRDDVVRALNWHDPDLAGPSFWSLDRLHMNDRGHHRVAARVLEALGETVPDSWWSLPRTGPASARGLQYYREYVGPWLRRRLTGTSSGDGRTAKYADWTTIAPTAS
;
A
#
# COMPACT_ATOMS: atom_id res chain seq x y z
N ARG A 1 0.26 19.22 -11.62
CA ARG A 1 -1.05 18.54 -11.46
C ARG A 1 -1.75 19.09 -10.21
N PRO A 2 -3.09 19.29 -10.24
CA PRO A 2 -3.83 19.72 -9.06
C PRO A 2 -3.65 18.68 -7.94
N ARG A 3 -3.57 19.14 -6.70
CA ARG A 3 -3.43 18.28 -5.53
C ARG A 3 -4.70 17.43 -5.39
N THR A 4 -4.57 16.10 -5.44
CA THR A 4 -5.70 15.19 -5.26
C THR A 4 -6.39 15.45 -3.93
N ARG A 5 -7.69 15.70 -3.96
CA ARG A 5 -8.50 15.92 -2.75
C ARG A 5 -8.83 14.57 -2.14
N ILE A 6 -8.68 14.45 -0.83
CA ILE A 6 -8.94 13.22 -0.08
C ILE A 6 -10.39 12.75 -0.29
N GLU A 7 -11.33 13.66 -0.27
CA GLU A 7 -12.75 13.34 -0.47
C GLU A 7 -13.01 12.70 -1.85
N HIS A 8 -12.33 13.13 -2.91
CA HIS A 8 -12.47 12.49 -4.22
C HIS A 8 -11.99 11.04 -4.22
N ILE A 9 -10.94 10.72 -3.45
CA ILE A 9 -10.47 9.32 -3.30
C ILE A 9 -11.51 8.52 -2.53
N ALA A 10 -12.03 9.06 -1.44
CA ALA A 10 -13.03 8.41 -0.63
C ALA A 10 -14.36 8.22 -1.39
N ASP A 11 -14.74 9.15 -2.25
CA ASP A 11 -15.93 9.03 -3.11
C ASP A 11 -15.72 7.96 -4.19
N ALA A 12 -14.51 7.88 -4.78
CA ALA A 12 -14.16 6.80 -5.70
C ALA A 12 -14.23 5.43 -5.01
N PHE A 13 -13.79 5.34 -3.74
CA PHE A 13 -13.94 4.13 -2.94
C PHE A 13 -15.41 3.77 -2.70
N THR A 14 -16.26 4.75 -2.40
CA THR A 14 -17.72 4.54 -2.28
C THR A 14 -18.32 3.95 -3.56
N HIS A 15 -17.85 4.40 -4.72
CA HIS A 15 -18.28 3.84 -6.00
C HIS A 15 -17.87 2.36 -6.14
N VAL A 16 -16.64 2.01 -5.76
CA VAL A 16 -16.18 0.60 -5.76
C VAL A 16 -17.03 -0.24 -4.80
N LEU A 17 -17.28 0.27 -3.59
CA LEU A 17 -18.09 -0.41 -2.59
C LEU A 17 -19.49 -0.74 -3.13
N ARG A 18 -20.16 0.25 -3.73
CA ARG A 18 -21.47 0.06 -4.36
C ARG A 18 -21.44 -0.99 -5.48
N ARG A 19 -20.39 -0.98 -6.32
CA ARG A 19 -20.25 -2.00 -7.38
C ARG A 19 -20.04 -3.40 -6.81
N CYS A 20 -19.31 -3.54 -5.73
CA CYS A 20 -19.16 -4.83 -5.05
C CYS A 20 -20.51 -5.33 -4.51
N ASP A 21 -21.33 -4.43 -3.95
CA ASP A 21 -22.67 -4.77 -3.46
C ASP A 21 -23.58 -5.24 -4.61
N GLU A 22 -23.61 -4.51 -5.72
CA GLU A 22 -24.41 -4.85 -6.91
C GLU A 22 -24.05 -6.21 -7.51
N GLU A 23 -22.75 -6.57 -7.49
CA GLU A 23 -22.26 -7.82 -8.08
C GLU A 23 -22.13 -8.96 -7.04
N GLY A 24 -22.49 -8.73 -5.78
CA GLY A 24 -22.33 -9.71 -4.70
C GLY A 24 -20.88 -10.10 -4.41
N VAL A 25 -19.93 -9.20 -4.66
CA VAL A 25 -18.51 -9.43 -4.46
C VAL A 25 -18.08 -8.99 -3.06
N ARG A 26 -17.45 -9.89 -2.29
CA ARG A 26 -16.91 -9.57 -0.97
C ARG A 26 -15.72 -8.61 -1.10
N LEU A 27 -15.78 -7.49 -0.38
CA LEU A 27 -14.71 -6.49 -0.39
C LEU A 27 -13.76 -6.67 0.80
N ILE A 28 -12.46 -6.65 0.50
CA ILE A 28 -11.40 -6.54 1.50
C ILE A 28 -10.77 -5.16 1.37
N LEU A 29 -10.93 -4.33 2.40
CA LEU A 29 -10.25 -3.04 2.47
C LEU A 29 -8.83 -3.27 2.99
N LEU A 30 -7.87 -3.19 2.09
CA LEU A 30 -6.44 -3.25 2.39
C LEU A 30 -5.85 -1.84 2.38
N SER A 31 -5.49 -1.31 3.54
CA SER A 31 -4.72 -0.05 3.57
C SER A 31 -3.24 -0.30 3.27
N GLY A 32 -2.58 0.65 2.61
CA GLY A 32 -1.13 0.63 2.45
C GLY A 32 -0.42 0.70 3.80
N ALA A 33 0.83 0.21 3.87
CA ALA A 33 1.69 0.47 5.03
C ALA A 33 2.19 1.93 5.01
N ASN A 34 2.49 2.45 6.19
CA ASN A 34 2.88 3.84 6.37
C ASN A 34 4.39 4.05 6.19
N PRO A 35 4.85 4.63 5.05
CA PRO A 35 6.28 4.85 4.80
C PRO A 35 6.80 6.16 5.41
N SER A 36 6.00 6.88 6.18
CA SER A 36 6.30 8.26 6.59
C SER A 36 7.60 8.41 7.37
N LEU A 37 7.96 7.41 8.17
CA LEU A 37 9.23 7.42 8.93
C LEU A 37 10.45 7.15 8.05
N GLN A 38 10.25 6.65 6.83
CA GLN A 38 11.33 6.28 5.92
C GLN A 38 11.60 7.37 4.87
N LEU A 39 10.63 8.24 4.59
CA LEU A 39 10.65 9.17 3.47
C LEU A 39 10.87 10.62 3.89
N PRO A 40 11.47 11.45 3.00
CA PRO A 40 11.43 12.89 3.15
C PRO A 40 9.98 13.40 3.22
N MET A 41 9.75 14.48 3.97
CA MET A 41 8.40 15.04 4.21
C MET A 41 7.42 14.07 4.91
N GLY A 42 7.93 13.14 5.70
CA GLY A 42 7.14 12.10 6.36
C GLY A 42 5.93 12.63 7.14
N ARG A 43 6.06 13.78 7.84
CA ARG A 43 4.93 14.39 8.55
C ARG A 43 3.75 14.73 7.63
N LEU A 44 4.03 15.22 6.42
CA LEU A 44 2.98 15.53 5.43
C LEU A 44 2.35 14.24 4.89
N ILE A 45 3.17 13.21 4.64
CA ILE A 45 2.71 11.90 4.19
C ILE A 45 1.82 11.27 5.26
N ASN A 46 2.28 11.25 6.52
CA ASN A 46 1.51 10.70 7.63
C ASN A 46 0.16 11.37 7.76
N ARG A 47 0.13 12.70 7.88
CA ARG A 47 -1.12 13.47 8.00
C ARG A 47 -2.09 13.16 6.87
N ARG A 48 -1.62 13.13 5.62
CA ARG A 48 -2.50 12.84 4.47
C ARG A 48 -3.01 11.40 4.46
N GLY A 49 -2.21 10.45 4.91
CA GLY A 49 -2.61 9.06 5.05
C GLY A 49 -3.63 8.88 6.18
N ASP A 50 -3.43 9.57 7.30
CA ASP A 50 -4.40 9.57 8.40
C ASP A 50 -5.74 10.18 7.96
N ASP A 51 -5.71 11.35 7.31
CA ASP A 51 -6.91 12.00 6.78
C ASP A 51 -7.66 11.09 5.79
N LEU A 52 -6.92 10.39 4.89
CA LEU A 52 -7.51 9.44 3.94
C LEU A 52 -8.09 8.21 4.66
N SER A 53 -7.37 7.65 5.62
CA SER A 53 -7.84 6.51 6.40
C SER A 53 -9.15 6.84 7.11
N VAL A 54 -9.24 7.99 7.76
CA VAL A 54 -10.47 8.46 8.42
C VAL A 54 -11.60 8.62 7.40
N ALA A 55 -11.33 9.24 6.24
CA ALA A 55 -12.36 9.48 5.23
C ALA A 55 -12.91 8.16 4.65
N VAL A 56 -12.04 7.16 4.39
CA VAL A 56 -12.45 5.85 3.88
C VAL A 56 -13.18 5.03 4.95
N LEU A 57 -12.66 5.00 6.19
CA LEU A 57 -13.29 4.23 7.27
C LEU A 57 -14.71 4.73 7.61
N ARG A 58 -14.95 6.03 7.50
CA ARG A 58 -16.32 6.59 7.67
C ARG A 58 -17.31 6.04 6.62
N ARG A 59 -16.86 5.71 5.38
CA ARG A 59 -17.72 5.16 4.32
C ARG A 59 -18.14 3.72 4.57
N ILE A 60 -17.43 3.01 5.45
CA ILE A 60 -17.74 1.63 5.83
C ILE A 60 -18.13 1.50 7.31
N GLU A 61 -18.49 2.60 7.94
CA GLU A 61 -19.02 2.56 9.29
C GLU A 61 -20.33 1.74 9.30
N GLY A 62 -20.45 0.79 10.23
CA GLY A 62 -21.58 -0.13 10.28
C GLY A 62 -21.60 -1.24 9.22
N ARG A 63 -20.55 -1.37 8.40
CA ARG A 63 -20.41 -2.41 7.36
C ARG A 63 -19.57 -3.58 7.89
N ASP A 64 -20.22 -4.59 8.46
CA ASP A 64 -19.53 -5.80 8.97
C ASP A 64 -19.16 -6.80 7.86
N ASP A 65 -19.75 -6.62 6.69
CA ASP A 65 -19.46 -7.40 5.47
C ASP A 65 -18.15 -6.99 4.77
N VAL A 66 -17.57 -5.85 5.14
CA VAL A 66 -16.28 -5.39 4.60
C VAL A 66 -15.14 -5.84 5.52
N VAL A 67 -14.31 -6.74 5.04
CA VAL A 67 -13.09 -7.16 5.75
C VAL A 67 -12.07 -6.04 5.79
N ARG A 68 -11.46 -5.81 6.94
CA ARG A 68 -10.51 -4.70 7.14
C ARG A 68 -9.12 -5.23 7.48
N ALA A 69 -8.16 -5.07 6.57
CA ALA A 69 -6.74 -5.34 6.79
C ALA A 69 -5.97 -4.01 6.82
N LEU A 70 -5.93 -3.37 8.01
CA LEU A 70 -5.44 -2.00 8.17
C LEU A 70 -3.94 -1.98 8.53
N ASN A 71 -3.09 -1.80 7.52
CA ASN A 71 -1.63 -1.77 7.70
C ASN A 71 -1.08 -0.37 7.96
N TRP A 72 -1.84 0.70 7.70
CA TRP A 72 -1.37 2.08 7.86
C TRP A 72 -0.90 2.39 9.29
N HIS A 73 -1.58 1.85 10.29
CA HIS A 73 -1.27 2.04 11.70
C HIS A 73 -0.55 0.83 12.33
N ASP A 74 -0.01 -0.10 11.52
CA ASP A 74 0.82 -1.19 12.05
C ASP A 74 2.17 -0.65 12.52
N PRO A 75 2.46 -0.66 13.84
CA PRO A 75 3.68 -0.09 14.39
C PRO A 75 4.94 -0.83 13.93
N ASP A 76 4.84 -2.12 13.64
CA ASP A 76 5.99 -2.91 13.19
C ASP A 76 6.39 -2.54 11.77
N LEU A 77 5.41 -2.28 10.90
CA LEU A 77 5.67 -1.82 9.54
C LEU A 77 6.29 -0.42 9.47
N ALA A 78 6.26 0.33 10.56
CA ALA A 78 6.98 1.61 10.67
C ALA A 78 8.51 1.43 10.69
N GLY A 79 9.01 0.23 11.04
CA GLY A 79 10.45 -0.07 11.12
C GLY A 79 11.12 -0.22 9.75
N PRO A 80 12.40 0.19 9.60
CA PRO A 80 13.10 0.17 8.32
C PRO A 80 13.37 -1.24 7.78
N SER A 81 13.23 -2.27 8.61
CA SER A 81 13.47 -3.67 8.23
C SER A 81 12.43 -4.26 7.29
N PHE A 82 11.31 -3.59 7.08
CA PHE A 82 10.21 -4.01 6.21
C PHE A 82 10.21 -3.34 4.83
N TRP A 83 11.18 -2.44 4.59
CA TRP A 83 11.23 -1.61 3.39
C TRP A 83 12.44 -1.94 2.52
N SER A 84 12.24 -1.81 1.20
CA SER A 84 13.31 -1.91 0.21
C SER A 84 14.27 -0.73 0.27
N LEU A 85 15.34 -0.76 -0.54
CA LEU A 85 16.37 0.29 -0.57
C LEU A 85 15.80 1.68 -0.89
N ASP A 86 14.75 1.75 -1.67
CA ASP A 86 14.08 3.02 -2.03
C ASP A 86 13.21 3.59 -0.91
N ARG A 87 13.01 2.85 0.18
CA ARG A 87 12.22 3.22 1.37
C ARG A 87 10.73 3.49 1.09
N LEU A 88 10.26 3.19 -0.10
CA LEU A 88 8.88 3.38 -0.53
C LEU A 88 8.16 2.05 -0.73
N HIS A 89 8.82 1.09 -1.35
CA HIS A 89 8.28 -0.24 -1.56
C HIS A 89 8.69 -1.16 -0.40
N MET A 90 7.84 -2.10 -0.08
CA MET A 90 8.16 -3.13 0.89
C MET A 90 9.15 -4.15 0.31
N ASN A 91 9.95 -4.74 1.18
CA ASN A 91 10.72 -5.94 0.87
C ASN A 91 9.86 -7.20 1.14
N ASP A 92 10.42 -8.39 0.93
CA ASP A 92 9.73 -9.66 1.12
C ASP A 92 9.14 -9.80 2.53
N ARG A 93 9.87 -9.37 3.55
CA ARG A 93 9.39 -9.38 4.94
C ARG A 93 8.15 -8.50 5.11
N GLY A 94 8.14 -7.31 4.51
CA GLY A 94 7.00 -6.41 4.54
C GLY A 94 5.79 -7.00 3.82
N HIS A 95 5.99 -7.63 2.67
CA HIS A 95 4.93 -8.30 1.93
C HIS A 95 4.33 -9.48 2.70
N HIS A 96 5.15 -10.32 3.34
CA HIS A 96 4.66 -11.42 4.16
C HIS A 96 3.83 -10.91 5.35
N ARG A 97 4.29 -9.85 6.02
CA ARG A 97 3.52 -9.28 7.12
C ARG A 97 2.17 -8.73 6.68
N VAL A 98 2.11 -8.04 5.55
CA VAL A 98 0.83 -7.56 4.99
C VAL A 98 -0.07 -8.71 4.62
N ALA A 99 0.47 -9.76 3.99
CA ALA A 99 -0.29 -10.96 3.65
C ALA A 99 -0.80 -11.67 4.90
N ALA A 100 0.03 -11.79 5.96
CA ALA A 100 -0.37 -12.33 7.25
C ALA A 100 -1.57 -11.59 7.84
N ARG A 101 -1.56 -10.27 7.80
CA ARG A 101 -2.70 -9.45 8.27
C ARG A 101 -3.96 -9.63 7.43
N VAL A 102 -3.83 -9.85 6.14
CA VAL A 102 -4.99 -10.16 5.27
C VAL A 102 -5.59 -11.51 5.66
N LEU A 103 -4.75 -12.54 5.83
CA LEU A 103 -5.21 -13.86 6.26
C LEU A 103 -5.88 -13.80 7.65
N GLU A 104 -5.26 -13.13 8.61
CA GLU A 104 -5.82 -12.91 9.95
C GLU A 104 -7.20 -12.23 9.87
N ALA A 105 -7.33 -11.17 9.06
CA ALA A 105 -8.59 -10.44 8.87
C ALA A 105 -9.68 -11.30 8.18
N LEU A 106 -9.28 -12.32 7.43
CA LEU A 106 -10.18 -13.31 6.81
C LEU A 106 -10.55 -14.44 7.74
N GLY A 107 -9.92 -14.55 8.93
CA GLY A 107 -10.07 -15.66 9.85
C GLY A 107 -9.27 -16.91 9.47
N GLU A 108 -8.29 -16.75 8.59
CA GLU A 108 -7.44 -17.85 8.11
C GLU A 108 -6.22 -18.06 9.02
N THR A 109 -5.67 -19.27 9.02
CA THR A 109 -4.45 -19.58 9.75
C THR A 109 -3.25 -18.92 9.09
N VAL A 110 -2.48 -18.18 9.89
CA VAL A 110 -1.24 -17.53 9.43
C VAL A 110 -0.05 -18.34 9.92
N PRO A 111 0.91 -18.71 9.06
CA PRO A 111 2.15 -19.33 9.50
C PRO A 111 2.93 -18.40 10.45
N ASP A 112 3.35 -18.89 11.62
CA ASP A 112 4.09 -18.10 12.61
C ASP A 112 5.35 -17.46 12.04
N SER A 113 6.00 -18.14 11.11
CA SER A 113 7.18 -17.64 10.40
C SER A 113 6.93 -16.32 9.65
N TRP A 114 5.70 -16.05 9.21
CA TRP A 114 5.38 -14.81 8.48
C TRP A 114 5.41 -13.57 9.37
N TRP A 115 5.19 -13.74 10.66
CA TRP A 115 5.30 -12.64 11.63
C TRP A 115 6.77 -12.33 11.99
N SER A 116 7.64 -13.33 11.94
CA SER A 116 9.02 -13.28 12.45
C SER A 116 10.11 -13.50 11.41
N LEU A 117 9.80 -13.34 10.11
CA LEU A 117 10.79 -13.51 9.04
C LEU A 117 12.07 -12.71 9.31
N PRO A 118 13.25 -13.34 9.18
CA PRO A 118 14.51 -12.62 9.32
C PRO A 118 14.64 -11.57 8.23
N ARG A 119 15.37 -10.50 8.53
CA ARG A 119 15.68 -9.51 7.53
C ARG A 119 16.63 -10.09 6.49
N THR A 120 16.18 -10.17 5.24
CA THR A 120 16.99 -10.53 4.08
C THR A 120 17.34 -9.28 3.28
N GLY A 121 18.55 -9.23 2.74
CA GLY A 121 18.99 -8.14 1.88
C GLY A 121 19.73 -7.00 2.59
N PRO A 122 20.29 -6.07 1.80
CA PRO A 122 21.10 -4.97 2.30
C PRO A 122 20.27 -3.98 3.13
N ALA A 123 20.93 -3.31 4.05
CA ALA A 123 20.34 -2.19 4.78
C ALA A 123 19.92 -1.09 3.80
N SER A 124 18.83 -0.37 4.14
CA SER A 124 18.38 0.77 3.33
C SER A 124 19.54 1.68 2.93
N ALA A 125 19.57 2.11 1.67
CA ALA A 125 20.56 3.07 1.19
C ALA A 125 20.56 4.31 2.10
N ARG A 126 21.73 4.78 2.49
CA ARG A 126 21.87 5.93 3.40
C ARG A 126 22.63 7.07 2.72
N GLY A 127 22.41 8.29 3.22
CA GLY A 127 23.18 9.46 2.78
C GLY A 127 22.90 9.89 1.34
N LEU A 128 23.90 10.51 0.71
CA LEU A 128 23.82 11.11 -0.62
C LEU A 128 23.41 10.12 -1.72
N GLN A 129 23.82 8.87 -1.62
CA GLN A 129 23.45 7.83 -2.60
C GLN A 129 21.94 7.68 -2.68
N TYR A 130 21.23 7.61 -1.54
CA TYR A 130 19.76 7.53 -1.51
C TYR A 130 19.11 8.71 -2.23
N TYR A 131 19.60 9.93 -1.96
CA TYR A 131 19.04 11.14 -2.59
C TYR A 131 19.28 11.15 -4.09
N ARG A 132 20.47 10.72 -4.55
CA ARG A 132 20.81 10.68 -5.98
C ARG A 132 20.02 9.63 -6.75
N GLU A 133 19.86 8.43 -6.18
CA GLU A 133 19.28 7.28 -6.89
C GLU A 133 17.74 7.25 -6.82
N TYR A 134 17.16 7.72 -5.71
CA TYR A 134 15.72 7.59 -5.47
C TYR A 134 14.99 8.95 -5.41
N VAL A 135 15.48 9.88 -4.61
CA VAL A 135 14.78 11.16 -4.40
C VAL A 135 14.94 12.10 -5.59
N GLY A 136 16.14 12.21 -6.16
CA GLY A 136 16.42 13.08 -7.30
C GLY A 136 15.57 12.77 -8.53
N PRO A 137 15.52 11.51 -9.01
CA PRO A 137 14.66 11.12 -10.12
C PRO A 137 13.17 11.34 -9.83
N TRP A 138 12.73 11.09 -8.61
CA TRP A 138 11.36 11.37 -8.19
C TRP A 138 11.03 12.88 -8.26
N LEU A 139 11.91 13.72 -7.72
CA LEU A 139 11.74 15.16 -7.75
C LEU A 139 11.72 15.71 -9.19
N ARG A 140 12.63 15.23 -10.03
CA ARG A 140 12.68 15.58 -11.47
C ARG A 140 11.35 15.25 -12.15
N ARG A 141 10.82 14.04 -11.99
CA ARG A 141 9.51 13.65 -12.57
C ARG A 141 8.39 14.55 -12.05
N ARG A 142 8.42 14.92 -10.79
CA ARG A 142 7.41 15.82 -10.22
C ARG A 142 7.47 17.23 -10.82
N LEU A 143 8.66 17.73 -11.06
CA LEU A 143 8.87 19.06 -11.69
C LEU A 143 8.51 19.04 -13.18
N THR A 144 8.76 17.97 -13.89
CA THR A 144 8.43 17.80 -15.31
C THR A 144 6.98 17.35 -15.56
N GLY A 145 6.20 17.10 -14.50
CA GLY A 145 4.82 16.63 -14.62
C GLY A 145 4.68 15.20 -15.14
N THR A 146 5.78 14.43 -15.19
CA THR A 146 5.79 13.05 -15.66
C THR A 146 5.55 12.07 -14.51
N SER A 147 5.07 10.87 -14.85
CA SER A 147 4.83 9.75 -13.93
C SER A 147 5.61 8.52 -14.37
N SER A 148 5.95 7.64 -13.43
CA SER A 148 6.54 6.33 -13.75
C SER A 148 5.59 5.41 -14.53
N GLY A 149 4.30 5.75 -14.58
CA GLY A 149 3.28 5.05 -15.36
C GLY A 149 3.05 5.61 -16.76
N ASP A 150 3.64 6.77 -17.08
CA ASP A 150 3.45 7.41 -18.39
C ASP A 150 4.00 6.50 -19.50
N GLY A 151 3.21 6.27 -20.54
CA GLY A 151 3.57 5.40 -21.67
C GLY A 151 3.47 3.89 -21.38
N ARG A 152 2.98 3.46 -20.20
CA ARG A 152 2.74 2.05 -19.91
C ARG A 152 1.31 1.68 -20.34
N THR A 153 1.20 0.52 -20.97
CA THR A 153 -0.07 -0.14 -21.27
C THR A 153 -0.38 -1.21 -20.22
N ALA A 154 -1.62 -1.66 -20.15
CA ALA A 154 -1.98 -2.80 -19.31
C ALA A 154 -1.18 -4.04 -19.71
N LYS A 155 -0.76 -4.84 -18.73
CA LYS A 155 -0.05 -6.11 -18.97
C LYS A 155 -0.91 -7.10 -19.76
N TYR A 156 -2.20 -7.09 -19.50
CA TYR A 156 -3.21 -7.86 -20.20
C TYR A 156 -4.29 -6.89 -20.67
N ALA A 157 -4.67 -6.96 -21.95
CA ALA A 157 -5.72 -6.12 -22.51
C ALA A 157 -7.12 -6.59 -22.08
N ASP A 158 -7.27 -7.91 -21.90
CA ASP A 158 -8.52 -8.56 -21.56
C ASP A 158 -8.38 -9.41 -20.28
N TRP A 159 -9.50 -9.91 -19.79
CA TRP A 159 -9.53 -10.86 -18.68
C TRP A 159 -8.73 -12.12 -19.02
N THR A 160 -7.84 -12.48 -18.12
CA THR A 160 -6.94 -13.64 -18.30
C THR A 160 -7.11 -14.58 -17.12
N THR A 161 -7.34 -15.86 -17.41
CA THR A 161 -7.34 -16.90 -16.38
C THR A 161 -5.91 -17.14 -15.90
N ILE A 162 -5.71 -17.01 -14.60
CA ILE A 162 -4.42 -17.30 -13.95
C ILE A 162 -4.48 -18.74 -13.44
N ALA A 163 -3.64 -19.60 -13.99
CA ALA A 163 -3.51 -20.95 -13.49
C ALA A 163 -2.85 -20.91 -12.09
N PRO A 164 -3.29 -21.74 -11.13
CA PRO A 164 -2.60 -21.91 -9.86
C PRO A 164 -1.15 -22.31 -10.12
N THR A 165 -0.20 -21.62 -9.47
CA THR A 165 1.20 -22.08 -9.47
C THR A 165 1.25 -23.39 -8.72
N ALA A 166 1.78 -24.45 -9.35
CA ALA A 166 2.03 -25.71 -8.65
C ALA A 166 2.95 -25.42 -7.46
N SER A 167 2.50 -25.76 -6.26
CA SER A 167 3.24 -25.67 -5.00
C SER A 167 4.29 -26.75 -4.91
#